data_bad8dd17235fa3bd7d96ff7075a1e59c
#
_entry.id   bad8dd17235fa3bd7d96ff7075a1e59c
#
_cell.length_a   1.000
_cell.length_b   1.000
_cell.length_c   1.000
_cell.angle_alpha   90.00
_cell.angle_beta   90.00
_cell.angle_gamma   90.00
#
_symmetry.space_group_name_H-M   'P 1'
#
loop_
_entity.id
_entity.type
_entity.pdbx_description
1 polymer ?
#
loop_
_entity_poly.entity_id
_entity_poly.type
_entity_poly.pdbx_seq_one_letter_code
_entity_poly.pdbx_strand_id
1 'polypeptide(L)'
;MVRRFVPVVRRRVGVMVLGLMTGICSAGVVHAQDAPKANPYIFAGDGAVLLNFVKADHVADFDMIIGKLKDALAKSEKPERKQQAASWKVFKAGEAGPGGAAIYVSVVYPAVKGADYTVTTILAEAFPTEVQDLYKKYAESFANPPGNLLNIKLLSDMAK
;
A
#
# COMPACT_ATOMS: atom_id res chain seq x y z
N MET A 1 88.78 -20.91 -12.37
CA MET A 1 89.08 -19.58 -12.89
C MET A 1 88.14 -18.60 -12.20
N VAL A 2 88.55 -18.10 -11.11
CA VAL A 2 89.24 -16.86 -10.81
C VAL A 2 88.54 -15.64 -11.43
N ARG A 3 87.85 -14.84 -10.65
CA ARG A 3 88.08 -13.45 -10.22
C ARG A 3 86.80 -12.90 -9.65
N ARG A 4 86.72 -12.58 -8.38
CA ARG A 4 87.15 -11.38 -7.66
C ARG A 4 86.48 -10.13 -8.23
N PHE A 5 85.84 -9.36 -7.48
CA PHE A 5 86.05 -8.33 -6.45
C PHE A 5 84.93 -7.30 -6.57
N VAL A 6 84.45 -6.62 -5.71
CA VAL A 6 84.64 -5.96 -4.42
C VAL A 6 83.58 -4.80 -4.35
N PRO A 7 83.15 -4.35 -3.18
CA PRO A 7 82.01 -3.57 -2.98
C PRO A 7 82.27 -2.04 -3.08
N VAL A 8 81.23 -1.26 -3.34
CA VAL A 8 81.24 0.19 -3.11
C VAL A 8 80.04 0.61 -2.25
N VAL A 9 80.43 0.94 -1.06
CA VAL A 9 79.66 1.74 -0.14
C VAL A 9 79.59 3.18 -0.64
N ARG A 10 78.39 3.81 -0.63
CA ARG A 10 78.20 5.25 -0.38
C ARG A 10 76.73 5.60 -0.45
N ARG A 11 76.24 6.01 0.59
CA ARG A 11 76.06 7.35 1.20
C ARG A 11 74.58 7.76 1.23
N ARG A 12 74.14 7.94 2.41
CA ARG A 12 72.88 8.51 2.85
C ARG A 12 72.62 9.86 2.17
N VAL A 13 71.45 10.04 1.57
CA VAL A 13 70.81 11.35 1.53
C VAL A 13 69.33 11.09 1.84
N GLY A 14 68.91 11.60 2.97
CA GLY A 14 67.52 11.61 3.37
C GLY A 14 66.76 12.62 2.52
N VAL A 15 65.69 12.18 1.93
CA VAL A 15 64.64 13.06 1.41
C VAL A 15 63.36 12.68 2.13
N MET A 16 63.00 13.58 3.00
CA MET A 16 61.73 13.57 3.72
C MET A 16 60.65 13.93 2.70
N VAL A 17 59.93 12.93 2.20
CA VAL A 17 58.74 13.17 1.36
C VAL A 17 57.56 13.19 2.26
N LEU A 18 57.06 14.39 2.46
CA LEU A 18 55.82 14.72 3.13
C LEU A 18 54.67 14.08 2.34
N GLY A 19 54.16 12.94 2.79
CA GLY A 19 53.03 12.25 2.19
C GLY A 19 51.74 13.01 2.46
N LEU A 20 51.24 13.68 1.41
CA LEU A 20 49.92 14.28 1.40
C LEU A 20 48.88 13.15 1.34
N MET A 21 48.31 12.79 2.48
CA MET A 21 47.14 11.90 2.55
C MET A 21 45.92 12.63 2.00
N THR A 22 45.64 12.44 0.71
CA THR A 22 44.34 12.75 0.13
C THR A 22 43.32 11.73 0.64
N GLY A 23 42.62 12.12 1.71
CA GLY A 23 41.43 11.39 2.16
C GLY A 23 40.35 11.45 1.09
N ILE A 24 40.11 10.32 0.41
CA ILE A 24 38.95 10.14 -0.45
C ILE A 24 37.75 10.00 0.48
N CYS A 25 37.01 11.11 0.72
CA CYS A 25 35.67 11.06 1.28
C CYS A 25 34.79 10.35 0.28
N SER A 26 34.59 9.04 0.46
CA SER A 26 33.52 8.30 -0.17
C SER A 26 32.21 8.86 0.40
N ALA A 27 31.61 9.83 -0.33
CA ALA A 27 30.23 10.23 -0.08
C ALA A 27 29.34 8.99 -0.30
N GLY A 28 29.01 8.31 0.79
CA GLY A 28 28.03 7.25 0.77
C GLY A 28 26.72 7.84 0.26
N VAL A 29 26.27 7.36 -0.90
CA VAL A 29 24.94 7.66 -1.41
C VAL A 29 23.96 7.04 -0.40
N VAL A 30 23.47 7.85 0.52
CA VAL A 30 22.34 7.48 1.38
C VAL A 30 21.16 7.31 0.44
N HIS A 31 20.82 6.08 0.10
CA HIS A 31 19.53 5.78 -0.51
C HIS A 31 18.49 6.17 0.54
N ALA A 32 17.79 7.25 0.30
CA ALA A 32 16.57 7.56 1.03
C ALA A 32 15.64 6.37 0.82
N GLN A 33 15.47 5.55 1.86
CA GLN A 33 14.42 4.54 1.88
C GLN A 33 13.12 5.33 1.76
N ASP A 34 12.35 5.07 0.68
CA ASP A 34 11.01 5.63 0.51
C ASP A 34 10.23 5.33 1.80
N ALA A 35 9.73 6.38 2.43
CA ALA A 35 8.90 6.24 3.61
C ALA A 35 7.73 5.29 3.28
N PRO A 36 7.32 4.38 4.20
CA PRO A 36 6.22 3.46 3.96
C PRO A 36 5.01 4.24 3.45
N LYS A 37 4.53 3.87 2.25
CA LYS A 37 3.40 4.55 1.63
C LYS A 37 2.20 4.41 2.57
N ALA A 38 1.65 5.54 3.03
CA ALA A 38 0.50 5.54 3.93
C ALA A 38 -0.65 4.74 3.33
N ASN A 39 -1.35 3.95 4.16
CA ASN A 39 -2.50 3.16 3.71
C ASN A 39 -3.62 4.11 3.24
N PRO A 40 -3.99 4.11 1.95
CA PRO A 40 -5.00 5.02 1.41
C PRO A 40 -6.42 4.73 1.95
N TYR A 41 -6.63 3.56 2.55
CA TYR A 41 -7.90 3.16 3.15
C TYR A 41 -8.04 3.54 4.63
N ILE A 42 -7.13 4.34 5.17
CA ILE A 42 -7.27 5.04 6.45
C ILE A 42 -7.63 6.49 6.13
N PHE A 43 -8.93 6.83 6.23
CA PHE A 43 -9.42 8.11 5.76
C PHE A 43 -9.15 9.24 6.77
N ALA A 44 -8.53 10.32 6.27
CA ALA A 44 -8.30 11.53 7.06
C ALA A 44 -9.49 12.51 6.98
N GLY A 45 -10.34 12.36 5.94
CA GLY A 45 -11.53 13.21 5.71
C GLY A 45 -12.76 12.77 6.51
N ASP A 46 -13.88 13.39 6.21
CA ASP A 46 -15.16 13.03 6.85
C ASP A 46 -15.75 11.73 6.30
N GLY A 47 -15.28 11.31 5.11
CA GLY A 47 -15.69 10.09 4.46
C GLY A 47 -14.89 9.78 3.19
N ALA A 48 -15.32 8.74 2.50
CA ALA A 48 -14.74 8.34 1.23
C ALA A 48 -15.78 7.75 0.28
N VAL A 49 -15.51 7.86 -1.02
CA VAL A 49 -16.24 7.17 -2.09
C VAL A 49 -15.24 6.35 -2.89
N LEU A 50 -15.53 5.07 -3.08
CA LEU A 50 -14.74 4.17 -3.93
C LEU A 50 -15.59 3.73 -5.11
N LEU A 51 -15.08 3.90 -6.33
CA LEU A 51 -15.66 3.39 -7.55
C LEU A 51 -14.90 2.14 -7.98
N ASN A 52 -15.55 1.00 -7.96
CA ASN A 52 -14.98 -0.27 -8.39
C ASN A 52 -15.62 -0.71 -9.70
N PHE A 53 -14.77 -0.99 -10.70
CA PHE A 53 -15.19 -1.55 -11.98
C PHE A 53 -14.90 -3.05 -11.97
N VAL A 54 -15.95 -3.86 -11.96
CA VAL A 54 -15.88 -5.31 -11.82
C VAL A 54 -16.14 -5.97 -13.18
N LYS A 55 -15.29 -6.90 -13.57
CA LYS A 55 -15.48 -7.67 -14.81
C LYS A 55 -16.82 -8.39 -14.78
N ALA A 56 -17.49 -8.47 -15.94
CA ALA A 56 -18.82 -9.05 -16.03
C ALA A 56 -18.88 -10.52 -15.58
N ASP A 57 -17.83 -11.29 -15.85
CA ASP A 57 -17.68 -12.70 -15.47
C ASP A 57 -17.30 -12.92 -14.01
N HIS A 58 -16.87 -11.87 -13.28
CA HIS A 58 -16.51 -11.90 -11.87
C HIS A 58 -17.52 -11.23 -10.94
N VAL A 59 -18.68 -10.80 -11.45
CA VAL A 59 -19.73 -10.14 -10.66
C VAL A 59 -20.18 -10.99 -9.48
N ALA A 60 -20.39 -12.30 -9.69
CA ALA A 60 -20.82 -13.21 -8.63
C ALA A 60 -19.75 -13.37 -7.52
N ASP A 61 -18.46 -13.42 -7.89
CA ASP A 61 -17.38 -13.48 -6.92
C ASP A 61 -17.30 -12.18 -6.11
N PHE A 62 -17.45 -11.02 -6.77
CA PHE A 62 -17.43 -9.74 -6.08
C PHE A 62 -18.64 -9.57 -5.14
N ASP A 63 -19.85 -9.94 -5.59
CA ASP A 63 -21.07 -9.92 -4.75
C ASP A 63 -20.89 -10.81 -3.51
N MET A 64 -20.27 -11.99 -3.66
CA MET A 64 -19.94 -12.89 -2.56
C MET A 64 -18.92 -12.26 -1.60
N ILE A 65 -17.87 -11.59 -2.10
CA ILE A 65 -16.88 -10.88 -1.28
C ILE A 65 -17.55 -9.76 -0.47
N ILE A 66 -18.46 -8.98 -1.07
CA ILE A 66 -19.21 -7.94 -0.36
C ILE A 66 -20.09 -8.55 0.73
N GLY A 67 -20.72 -9.70 0.46
CA GLY A 67 -21.44 -10.47 1.48
C GLY A 67 -20.56 -10.90 2.65
N LYS A 68 -19.41 -11.46 2.36
CA LYS A 68 -18.40 -11.83 3.39
C LYS A 68 -17.89 -10.63 4.18
N LEU A 69 -17.67 -9.48 3.52
CA LEU A 69 -17.28 -8.23 4.18
C LEU A 69 -18.36 -7.76 5.16
N LYS A 70 -19.64 -7.77 4.75
CA LYS A 70 -20.78 -7.45 5.62
C LYS A 70 -20.81 -8.37 6.84
N ASP A 71 -20.63 -9.68 6.65
CA ASP A 71 -20.60 -10.66 7.72
C ASP A 71 -19.42 -10.44 8.68
N ALA A 72 -18.22 -10.15 8.13
CA ALA A 72 -17.04 -9.86 8.91
C ALA A 72 -17.22 -8.64 9.83
N LEU A 73 -17.79 -7.58 9.30
CA LEU A 73 -18.07 -6.36 10.06
C LEU A 73 -19.15 -6.60 11.12
N ALA A 74 -20.24 -7.31 10.78
CA ALA A 74 -21.35 -7.56 11.68
C ALA A 74 -20.97 -8.49 12.85
N LYS A 75 -20.15 -9.51 12.59
CA LYS A 75 -19.71 -10.51 13.58
C LYS A 75 -18.52 -10.06 14.43
N SER A 76 -17.86 -8.97 14.04
CA SER A 76 -16.70 -8.48 14.77
C SER A 76 -17.07 -7.99 16.16
N GLU A 77 -16.27 -8.35 17.16
CA GLU A 77 -16.43 -7.83 18.52
C GLU A 77 -15.78 -6.45 18.70
N LYS A 78 -14.96 -6.01 17.73
CA LYS A 78 -14.29 -4.70 17.74
C LYS A 78 -15.32 -3.59 17.56
N PRO A 79 -15.45 -2.62 18.51
CA PRO A 79 -16.41 -1.52 18.39
C PRO A 79 -16.22 -0.70 17.10
N GLU A 80 -14.98 -0.55 16.68
CA GLU A 80 -14.58 0.13 15.43
C GLU A 80 -15.24 -0.53 14.20
N ARG A 81 -15.20 -1.88 14.10
CA ARG A 81 -15.81 -2.62 12.98
C ARG A 81 -17.34 -2.44 12.93
N LYS A 82 -18.00 -2.37 14.10
CA LYS A 82 -19.42 -2.09 14.18
C LYS A 82 -19.76 -0.67 13.71
N GLN A 83 -18.93 0.31 14.07
CA GLN A 83 -19.08 1.68 13.58
C GLN A 83 -18.84 1.76 12.06
N GLN A 84 -17.84 1.07 11.53
CA GLN A 84 -17.60 0.96 10.09
C GLN A 84 -18.82 0.36 9.38
N ALA A 85 -19.41 -0.73 9.90
CA ALA A 85 -20.60 -1.34 9.35
C ALA A 85 -21.79 -0.35 9.25
N ALA A 86 -21.97 0.48 10.26
CA ALA A 86 -23.06 1.46 10.31
C ALA A 86 -22.92 2.56 9.25
N SER A 87 -21.70 2.92 8.87
CA SER A 87 -21.41 4.04 7.97
C SER A 87 -21.01 3.64 6.54
N TRP A 88 -20.79 2.35 6.28
CA TRP A 88 -20.35 1.85 4.98
C TRP A 88 -21.50 1.26 4.17
N LYS A 89 -21.75 1.84 3.01
CA LYS A 89 -22.78 1.37 2.07
C LYS A 89 -22.14 1.02 0.74
N VAL A 90 -22.60 -0.06 0.13
CA VAL A 90 -22.17 -0.49 -1.21
C VAL A 90 -23.38 -0.53 -2.11
N PHE A 91 -23.28 0.16 -3.23
CA PHE A 91 -24.30 0.23 -4.27
C PHE A 91 -23.78 -0.44 -5.52
N LYS A 92 -24.64 -1.08 -6.28
CA LYS A 92 -24.37 -1.55 -7.63
C LYS A 92 -25.16 -0.67 -8.58
N ALA A 93 -24.50 -0.05 -9.55
CA ALA A 93 -25.15 0.77 -10.56
C ALA A 93 -25.98 -0.10 -11.50
N GLY A 94 -27.07 0.47 -12.04
CA GLY A 94 -27.87 -0.18 -13.08
C GLY A 94 -27.21 -0.12 -14.45
N GLU A 95 -26.31 0.84 -14.65
CA GLU A 95 -25.59 1.06 -15.89
C GLU A 95 -24.27 0.29 -15.89
N ALA A 96 -23.84 -0.12 -17.09
CA ALA A 96 -22.51 -0.70 -17.27
C ALA A 96 -21.46 0.38 -17.43
N GLY A 97 -20.28 0.12 -16.87
CA GLY A 97 -19.10 0.93 -17.04
C GLY A 97 -18.31 0.61 -18.32
N PRO A 98 -17.11 1.19 -18.45
CA PRO A 98 -16.24 0.95 -19.59
C PRO A 98 -15.98 -0.55 -19.79
N GLY A 99 -16.06 -1.01 -21.07
CA GLY A 99 -15.85 -2.41 -21.41
C GLY A 99 -16.92 -3.37 -20.90
N GLY A 100 -18.11 -2.88 -20.53
CA GLY A 100 -19.19 -3.71 -19.98
C GLY A 100 -18.99 -4.10 -18.51
N ALA A 101 -18.06 -3.47 -17.81
CA ALA A 101 -17.83 -3.74 -16.39
C ALA A 101 -19.03 -3.32 -15.54
N ALA A 102 -19.35 -4.10 -14.51
CA ALA A 102 -20.31 -3.68 -13.48
C ALA A 102 -19.68 -2.61 -12.60
N ILE A 103 -20.43 -1.57 -12.25
CA ILE A 103 -19.97 -0.47 -11.40
C ILE A 103 -20.49 -0.67 -9.98
N TYR A 104 -19.57 -0.70 -9.02
CA TYR A 104 -19.90 -0.68 -7.60
C TYR A 104 -19.39 0.60 -6.95
N VAL A 105 -20.28 1.26 -6.21
CA VAL A 105 -20.01 2.50 -5.49
C VAL A 105 -20.04 2.20 -4.01
N SER A 106 -18.88 2.23 -3.37
CA SER A 106 -18.81 2.18 -1.90
C SER A 106 -18.81 3.60 -1.35
N VAL A 107 -19.69 3.87 -0.42
CA VAL A 107 -19.78 5.16 0.29
C VAL A 107 -19.54 4.90 1.76
N VAL A 108 -18.55 5.56 2.32
CA VAL A 108 -18.24 5.57 3.74
C VAL A 108 -18.52 6.98 4.27
N TYR A 109 -19.59 7.15 5.05
CA TYR A 109 -19.91 8.44 5.66
C TYR A 109 -20.84 8.29 6.88
N PRO A 110 -20.50 8.87 8.05
CA PRO A 110 -19.18 9.43 8.39
C PRO A 110 -18.12 8.33 8.51
N ALA A 111 -16.87 8.63 8.16
CA ALA A 111 -15.77 7.70 8.35
C ALA A 111 -15.34 7.65 9.83
N VAL A 112 -15.01 6.46 10.31
CA VAL A 112 -14.37 6.28 11.62
C VAL A 112 -12.90 6.69 11.49
N LYS A 113 -12.49 7.74 12.17
CA LYS A 113 -11.15 8.31 12.06
C LYS A 113 -10.08 7.30 12.51
N GLY A 114 -9.05 7.17 11.68
CA GLY A 114 -7.94 6.24 11.95
C GLY A 114 -8.25 4.76 11.71
N ALA A 115 -9.51 4.43 11.41
CA ALA A 115 -9.90 3.05 11.13
C ALA A 115 -9.42 2.60 9.75
N ASP A 116 -8.96 1.35 9.65
CA ASP A 116 -8.55 0.73 8.38
C ASP A 116 -9.76 0.10 7.67
N TYR A 117 -10.09 0.62 6.50
CA TYR A 117 -11.17 0.16 5.62
C TYR A 117 -10.67 -0.78 4.50
N THR A 118 -9.46 -1.32 4.62
CA THR A 118 -8.94 -2.29 3.67
C THR A 118 -9.74 -3.58 3.72
N VAL A 119 -10.46 -3.89 2.65
CA VAL A 119 -11.34 -5.07 2.55
C VAL A 119 -10.59 -6.36 2.90
N THR A 120 -9.40 -6.55 2.36
CA THR A 120 -8.60 -7.77 2.60
C THR A 120 -8.14 -7.92 4.04
N THR A 121 -7.83 -6.82 4.74
CA THR A 121 -7.50 -6.83 6.17
C THR A 121 -8.71 -7.28 6.99
N ILE A 122 -9.89 -6.74 6.71
CA ILE A 122 -11.14 -7.07 7.43
C ILE A 122 -11.51 -8.55 7.20
N LEU A 123 -11.39 -9.03 5.95
CA LEU A 123 -11.65 -10.43 5.62
C LEU A 123 -10.63 -11.38 6.29
N ALA A 124 -9.35 -11.01 6.36
CA ALA A 124 -8.32 -11.79 7.02
C ALA A 124 -8.57 -11.93 8.53
N GLU A 125 -9.08 -10.87 9.16
CA GLU A 125 -9.46 -10.90 10.59
C GLU A 125 -10.61 -11.88 10.86
N ALA A 126 -11.60 -11.93 9.97
CA ALA A 126 -12.83 -12.71 10.19
C ALA A 126 -12.73 -14.14 9.64
N PHE A 127 -11.99 -14.36 8.57
CA PHE A 127 -11.92 -15.63 7.83
C PHE A 127 -10.45 -16.04 7.54
N PRO A 128 -9.62 -16.23 8.57
CA PRO A 128 -8.18 -16.49 8.37
C PRO A 128 -7.87 -17.73 7.54
N THR A 129 -8.73 -18.75 7.57
CA THR A 129 -8.56 -20.00 6.81
C THR A 129 -8.98 -19.89 5.35
N GLU A 130 -9.85 -18.94 5.00
CA GLU A 130 -10.37 -18.71 3.65
C GLU A 130 -9.69 -17.51 2.96
N VAL A 131 -8.87 -16.74 3.68
CA VAL A 131 -8.39 -15.42 3.23
C VAL A 131 -7.65 -15.46 1.90
N GLN A 132 -6.90 -16.52 1.59
CA GLN A 132 -6.15 -16.61 0.33
C GLN A 132 -7.10 -16.71 -0.87
N ASP A 133 -8.14 -17.54 -0.78
CA ASP A 133 -9.13 -17.69 -1.86
C ASP A 133 -9.98 -16.42 -2.00
N LEU A 134 -10.38 -15.81 -0.87
CA LEU A 134 -11.12 -14.54 -0.87
C LEU A 134 -10.30 -13.41 -1.50
N TYR A 135 -9.00 -13.32 -1.15
CA TYR A 135 -8.08 -12.34 -1.73
C TYR A 135 -7.94 -12.52 -3.24
N LYS A 136 -7.73 -13.77 -3.70
CA LYS A 136 -7.59 -14.09 -5.12
C LYS A 136 -8.84 -13.66 -5.90
N LYS A 137 -10.02 -14.08 -5.46
CA LYS A 137 -11.30 -13.72 -6.08
C LYS A 137 -11.53 -12.20 -6.11
N TYR A 138 -11.22 -11.53 -5.01
CA TYR A 138 -11.32 -10.07 -4.91
C TYR A 138 -10.39 -9.37 -5.88
N ALA A 139 -9.12 -9.77 -5.94
CA ALA A 139 -8.12 -9.16 -6.82
C ALA A 139 -8.43 -9.40 -8.31
N GLU A 140 -8.89 -10.62 -8.66
CA GLU A 140 -9.23 -10.99 -10.04
C GLU A 140 -10.52 -10.33 -10.53
N SER A 141 -11.40 -9.87 -9.64
CA SER A 141 -12.68 -9.25 -9.98
C SER A 141 -12.54 -7.90 -10.69
N PHE A 142 -11.46 -7.17 -10.48
CA PHE A 142 -11.34 -5.81 -11.01
C PHE A 142 -10.99 -5.77 -12.49
N ALA A 143 -11.75 -4.98 -13.27
CA ALA A 143 -11.48 -4.70 -14.66
C ALA A 143 -10.27 -3.76 -14.87
N ASN A 144 -10.00 -2.91 -13.88
CA ASN A 144 -8.85 -2.00 -13.77
C ASN A 144 -8.26 -2.14 -12.37
N PRO A 145 -7.04 -1.62 -12.11
CA PRO A 145 -6.52 -1.58 -10.74
C PRO A 145 -7.58 -1.03 -9.77
N PRO A 146 -7.64 -1.56 -8.53
CA PRO A 146 -8.73 -1.26 -7.61
C PRO A 146 -8.97 0.24 -7.46
N GLY A 147 -10.16 0.58 -7.76
CA GLY A 147 -11.00 1.74 -7.53
C GLY A 147 -10.38 3.14 -7.49
N ASN A 148 -11.09 4.05 -8.13
CA ASN A 148 -10.87 5.46 -7.86
C ASN A 148 -11.39 5.78 -6.46
N LEU A 149 -10.45 6.02 -5.54
CA LEU A 149 -10.74 6.45 -4.18
C LEU A 149 -10.79 7.97 -4.12
N LEU A 150 -11.90 8.51 -3.65
CA LEU A 150 -12.13 9.93 -3.42
C LEU A 150 -12.34 10.15 -1.92
N ASN A 151 -11.44 10.87 -1.27
CA ASN A 151 -11.70 11.38 0.07
C ASN A 151 -12.69 12.54 -0.03
N ILE A 152 -13.76 12.48 0.76
CA ILE A 152 -14.80 13.51 0.77
C ILE A 152 -14.81 14.28 2.08
N LYS A 153 -15.21 15.54 1.99
CA LYS A 153 -15.46 16.42 3.12
C LYS A 153 -16.86 17.00 2.98
N LEU A 154 -17.61 17.03 4.06
CA LEU A 154 -18.94 17.64 4.08
C LEU A 154 -18.81 19.15 3.80
N LEU A 155 -19.47 19.61 2.78
CA LEU A 155 -19.58 21.04 2.47
C LEU A 155 -20.82 21.64 3.11
N SER A 156 -21.97 20.97 2.94
CA SER A 156 -23.27 21.41 3.46
C SER A 156 -24.18 20.21 3.66
N ASP A 157 -24.99 20.25 4.72
CA ASP A 157 -26.06 19.31 4.98
C ASP A 157 -27.40 20.00 4.62
N MET A 158 -28.06 19.53 3.57
CA MET A 158 -29.27 20.14 3.06
C MET A 158 -30.48 19.88 3.96
N ALA A 159 -30.36 18.99 4.97
CA ALA A 159 -31.39 18.73 5.95
C ALA A 159 -31.36 19.69 7.18
N LYS A 160 -30.32 20.51 7.24
CA LYS A 160 -30.11 21.52 8.29
C LYS A 160 -29.98 22.90 7.64
#